data_0a3b71b9870f513555b8948cbb432007
#
_entry.id   0a3b71b9870f513555b8948cbb432007
#
_cell.length_a   1.000
_cell.length_b   1.000
_cell.length_c   1.000
_cell.angle_alpha   90.00
_cell.angle_beta   90.00
_cell.angle_gamma   90.00
#
_symmetry.space_group_name_H-M   'P 1'
#
loop_
_entity.id
_entity.type
_entity.pdbx_description
1 polymer ?
#
loop_
_entity_poly.entity_id
_entity_poly.type
_entity_poly.pdbx_seq_one_letter_code
_entity_poly.pdbx_strand_id
1 'polypeptide(L)'
;MQGGGHVIAMPYAEAATALFERASLVLSESALAMYGDGGKVPEVHDHIPTVRPPFLAWCDPLADMDSTTGGATSAEYAKQFTLHVYLFATHAKFDVARESVQRWVNSLCYGIAADATLGGAVDCAIPRMSDAGYDSTPDKKYVVAAQVDVTCKVFSACPGEFKELVRNASRV
;
A
#
# COMPACT_ATOMS: atom_id res chain seq x y z
N MET A 1 13.15 -22.75 -30.03
CA MET A 1 12.69 -23.09 -28.67
C MET A 1 13.02 -21.91 -27.76
N GLN A 2 12.03 -21.09 -27.45
CA GLN A 2 12.20 -20.03 -26.46
C GLN A 2 12.01 -20.67 -25.08
N GLY A 3 13.10 -20.84 -24.36
CA GLY A 3 13.07 -21.17 -22.93
C GLY A 3 12.53 -19.98 -22.17
N GLY A 4 11.21 -19.98 -21.91
CA GLY A 4 10.61 -19.04 -20.98
C GLY A 4 11.13 -19.37 -19.58
N GLY A 5 12.16 -18.66 -19.14
CA GLY A 5 12.59 -18.74 -17.75
C GLY A 5 11.40 -18.37 -16.85
N HIS A 6 10.98 -19.27 -15.98
CA HIS A 6 10.00 -18.99 -14.96
C HIS A 6 10.57 -17.93 -14.02
N VAL A 7 10.03 -16.71 -14.11
CA VAL A 7 10.37 -15.65 -13.17
C VAL A 7 9.65 -15.94 -11.85
N ILE A 8 10.41 -16.01 -10.76
CA ILE A 8 9.82 -16.18 -9.43
C ILE A 8 9.04 -14.93 -9.07
N ALA A 9 7.77 -15.09 -8.73
CA ALA A 9 6.90 -14.00 -8.32
C ALA A 9 7.43 -13.29 -7.04
N MET A 10 7.38 -11.96 -7.06
CA MET A 10 7.74 -11.13 -5.91
C MET A 10 6.45 -10.52 -5.31
N PRO A 11 5.80 -11.23 -4.36
CA PRO A 11 4.48 -10.84 -3.88
C PRO A 11 4.43 -9.43 -3.27
N TYR A 12 5.54 -8.94 -2.70
CA TYR A 12 5.60 -7.58 -2.15
C TYR A 12 5.52 -6.51 -3.24
N ALA A 13 6.25 -6.70 -4.33
CA ALA A 13 6.26 -5.76 -5.44
C ALA A 13 4.92 -5.76 -6.18
N GLU A 14 4.33 -6.93 -6.37
CA GLU A 14 3.00 -7.08 -6.96
C GLU A 14 1.92 -6.43 -6.09
N ALA A 15 1.97 -6.66 -4.78
CA ALA A 15 1.05 -6.05 -3.83
C ALA A 15 1.21 -4.53 -3.75
N ALA A 16 2.44 -4.01 -3.78
CA ALA A 16 2.69 -2.57 -3.78
C ALA A 16 2.14 -1.90 -5.04
N THR A 17 2.34 -2.51 -6.21
CA THR A 17 1.77 -2.03 -7.47
C THR A 17 0.24 -2.06 -7.44
N ALA A 18 -0.36 -3.15 -6.98
CA ALA A 18 -1.80 -3.29 -6.87
C ALA A 18 -2.41 -2.29 -5.87
N LEU A 19 -1.73 -2.02 -4.76
CA LEU A 19 -2.14 -1.01 -3.79
C LEU A 19 -2.07 0.40 -4.39
N PHE A 20 -1.03 0.73 -5.13
CA PHE A 20 -0.92 2.02 -5.82
C PHE A 20 -2.05 2.21 -6.84
N GLU A 21 -2.34 1.20 -7.65
CA GLU A 21 -3.45 1.23 -8.60
C GLU A 21 -4.79 1.42 -7.88
N ARG A 22 -4.99 0.70 -6.77
CA ARG A 22 -6.19 0.85 -5.95
C ARG A 22 -6.30 2.23 -5.32
N ALA A 23 -5.22 2.76 -4.75
CA ALA A 23 -5.18 4.11 -4.18
C ALA A 23 -5.49 5.16 -5.26
N SER A 24 -4.90 5.06 -6.44
CA SER A 24 -5.16 5.96 -7.57
C SER A 24 -6.64 5.97 -7.98
N LEU A 25 -7.30 4.82 -7.95
CA LEU A 25 -8.71 4.70 -8.27
C LEU A 25 -9.60 5.36 -7.20
N VAL A 26 -9.39 5.01 -5.93
CA VAL A 26 -10.29 5.43 -4.84
C VAL A 26 -10.01 6.83 -4.30
N LEU A 27 -8.87 7.40 -4.63
CA LEU A 27 -8.51 8.80 -4.36
C LEU A 27 -8.72 9.71 -5.58
N SER A 28 -9.36 9.22 -6.63
CA SER A 28 -9.72 10.01 -7.80
C SER A 28 -10.84 11.00 -7.50
N GLU A 29 -10.98 12.03 -8.34
CA GLU A 29 -12.05 13.03 -8.23
C GLU A 29 -13.44 12.38 -8.20
N SER A 30 -13.70 11.41 -9.07
CA SER A 30 -14.98 10.72 -9.16
C SER A 30 -15.31 9.90 -7.91
N ALA A 31 -14.32 9.23 -7.31
CA ALA A 31 -14.51 8.47 -6.08
C ALA A 31 -14.74 9.41 -4.88
N LEU A 32 -13.95 10.47 -4.77
CA LEU A 32 -14.03 11.40 -3.66
C LEU A 32 -15.29 12.29 -3.72
N ALA A 33 -15.86 12.51 -4.89
CA ALA A 33 -17.16 13.20 -5.04
C ALA A 33 -18.30 12.45 -4.33
N MET A 34 -18.18 11.14 -4.10
CA MET A 34 -19.18 10.37 -3.35
C MET A 34 -19.30 10.79 -1.87
N TYR A 35 -18.28 11.47 -1.35
CA TYR A 35 -18.27 11.99 0.03
C TYR A 35 -18.78 13.42 0.15
N GLY A 36 -19.35 13.97 -0.92
CA GLY A 36 -19.91 15.34 -0.98
C GLY A 36 -18.87 16.39 -1.41
N ASP A 37 -19.33 17.64 -1.49
CA ASP A 37 -18.51 18.77 -1.91
C ASP A 37 -17.48 19.21 -0.85
N GLY A 38 -16.41 19.87 -1.29
CA GLY A 38 -15.47 20.61 -0.44
C GLY A 38 -14.17 19.88 -0.06
N GLY A 39 -14.02 18.60 -0.39
CA GLY A 39 -12.74 17.90 -0.23
C GLY A 39 -11.79 18.15 -1.41
N LYS A 40 -10.50 18.11 -1.14
CA LYS A 40 -9.45 18.19 -2.16
C LYS A 40 -9.09 16.81 -2.67
N VAL A 41 -8.64 16.73 -3.91
CA VAL A 41 -8.14 15.51 -4.55
C VAL A 41 -6.62 15.49 -4.43
N PRO A 42 -5.99 14.43 -3.90
CA PRO A 42 -4.55 14.38 -3.81
C PRO A 42 -3.92 13.96 -5.13
N GLU A 43 -2.67 14.37 -5.34
CA GLU A 43 -1.81 13.69 -6.29
C GLU A 43 -1.35 12.36 -5.68
N VAL A 44 -1.53 11.26 -6.41
CA VAL A 44 -1.19 9.92 -5.93
C VAL A 44 0.10 9.46 -6.59
N HIS A 45 1.08 9.07 -5.79
CA HIS A 45 2.39 8.61 -6.24
C HIS A 45 2.70 7.19 -5.71
N ASP A 46 3.51 6.45 -6.44
CA ASP A 46 4.01 5.13 -6.05
C ASP A 46 5.30 5.17 -5.19
N HIS A 47 5.75 6.36 -4.87
CA HIS A 47 6.87 6.66 -3.97
C HIS A 47 6.79 8.11 -3.50
N ILE A 48 7.60 8.49 -2.53
CA ILE A 48 7.67 9.87 -2.06
C ILE A 48 8.21 10.79 -3.17
N PRO A 49 7.46 11.80 -3.63
CA PRO A 49 7.93 12.71 -4.66
C PRO A 49 8.99 13.69 -4.10
N THR A 50 9.93 14.10 -4.94
CA THR A 50 10.98 15.07 -4.59
C THR A 50 10.41 16.47 -4.34
N VAL A 51 9.35 16.82 -5.06
CA VAL A 51 8.58 18.06 -4.85
C VAL A 51 7.22 17.67 -4.28
N ARG A 52 6.90 18.18 -3.11
CA ARG A 52 5.64 17.83 -2.42
C ARG A 52 4.52 18.80 -2.82
N PRO A 53 3.47 18.33 -3.50
CA PRO A 53 2.28 19.11 -3.73
C PRO A 53 1.51 19.34 -2.40
N PRO A 54 0.63 20.35 -2.33
CA PRO A 54 -0.13 20.64 -1.12
C PRO A 54 -1.13 19.54 -0.72
N PHE A 55 -1.55 18.70 -1.68
CA PHE A 55 -2.43 17.56 -1.46
C PHE A 55 -1.77 16.33 -2.08
N LEU A 56 -1.28 15.44 -1.24
CA LEU A 56 -0.39 14.36 -1.62
C LEU A 56 -0.79 13.06 -0.95
N ALA A 57 -0.81 11.99 -1.73
CA ALA A 57 -0.81 10.62 -1.25
C ALA A 57 0.34 9.86 -1.91
N TRP A 58 1.07 9.05 -1.16
CA TRP A 58 2.01 8.11 -1.78
C TRP A 58 1.97 6.76 -1.11
N CYS A 59 2.12 5.72 -1.94
CA CYS A 59 2.28 4.35 -1.49
C CYS A 59 3.77 4.07 -1.36
N ASP A 60 4.22 3.57 -0.21
CA ASP A 60 5.60 3.13 -0.06
C ASP A 60 5.82 1.87 -0.91
N PRO A 61 6.81 1.85 -1.83
CA PRO A 61 7.10 0.67 -2.64
C PRO A 61 7.74 -0.46 -1.84
N LEU A 62 8.21 -0.17 -0.62
CA LEU A 62 8.85 -1.14 0.26
C LEU A 62 7.88 -1.58 1.35
N ALA A 63 7.77 -2.88 1.53
CA ALA A 63 6.95 -3.47 2.58
C ALA A 63 7.77 -3.74 3.83
N ASP A 64 7.17 -3.51 4.99
CA ASP A 64 7.70 -4.01 6.25
C ASP A 64 7.34 -5.49 6.40
N MET A 65 8.38 -6.32 6.62
CA MET A 65 8.21 -7.76 6.83
C MET A 65 7.82 -8.04 8.27
N ASP A 66 6.55 -8.43 8.48
CA ASP A 66 6.06 -8.73 9.83
C ASP A 66 6.43 -10.16 10.24
N SER A 67 6.10 -11.14 9.40
CA SER A 67 6.37 -12.54 9.71
C SER A 67 6.37 -13.41 8.46
N THR A 68 7.16 -14.49 8.54
CA THR A 68 7.08 -15.61 7.62
C THR A 68 6.85 -16.86 8.44
N THR A 69 5.74 -17.53 8.21
CA THR A 69 5.41 -18.79 8.88
C THR A 69 5.42 -19.93 7.88
N GLY A 70 6.08 -21.02 8.23
CA GLY A 70 6.12 -22.23 7.44
C GLY A 70 6.45 -23.42 8.30
N GLY A 71 5.83 -24.56 8.02
CA GLY A 71 6.19 -25.82 8.66
C GLY A 71 7.49 -26.38 8.06
N ALA A 72 8.30 -27.07 8.89
CA ALA A 72 9.54 -27.69 8.44
C ALA A 72 9.36 -28.71 7.31
N THR A 73 8.16 -29.22 7.13
CA THR A 73 7.78 -30.21 6.09
C THR A 73 6.86 -29.63 5.02
N SER A 74 6.40 -28.39 5.17
CA SER A 74 5.45 -27.75 4.26
C SER A 74 6.18 -27.15 3.07
N ALA A 75 5.67 -27.43 1.88
CA ALA A 75 6.08 -26.74 0.65
C ALA A 75 5.49 -25.33 0.54
N GLU A 76 4.52 -25.04 1.39
CA GLU A 76 3.83 -23.76 1.46
C GLU A 76 4.22 -22.99 2.70
N TYR A 77 4.30 -21.69 2.58
CA TYR A 77 4.53 -20.80 3.71
C TYR A 77 3.66 -19.55 3.58
N ALA A 78 3.21 -19.07 4.72
CA ALA A 78 2.48 -17.81 4.79
C ALA A 78 3.46 -16.66 5.03
N LYS A 79 3.32 -15.60 4.25
CA LYS A 79 4.00 -14.33 4.47
C LYS A 79 2.99 -13.32 4.97
N GLN A 80 3.41 -12.55 5.96
CA GLN A 80 2.70 -11.36 6.38
C GLN A 80 3.65 -10.18 6.29
N PHE A 81 3.18 -9.12 5.67
CA PHE A 81 3.93 -7.88 5.50
C PHE A 81 2.97 -6.70 5.51
N THR A 82 3.48 -5.51 5.79
CA THR A 82 2.68 -4.29 5.83
C THR A 82 3.18 -3.32 4.78
N LEU A 83 2.26 -2.82 3.96
CA LEU A 83 2.44 -1.71 3.05
C LEU A 83 1.91 -0.44 3.69
N HIS A 84 2.53 0.71 3.39
CA HIS A 84 2.16 1.99 3.96
C HIS A 84 1.66 2.95 2.90
N VAL A 85 0.57 3.63 3.20
CA VAL A 85 0.07 4.77 2.40
C VAL A 85 0.11 6.02 3.26
N TYR A 86 0.82 7.02 2.82
CA TYR A 86 0.95 8.30 3.49
C TYR A 86 0.08 9.34 2.82
N LEU A 87 -0.63 10.13 3.62
CA LEU A 87 -1.61 11.12 3.18
C LEU A 87 -1.27 12.47 3.80
N PHE A 88 -1.15 13.51 2.97
CA PHE A 88 -0.79 14.86 3.41
C PHE A 88 -1.69 15.90 2.75
N ALA A 89 -2.25 16.79 3.56
CA ALA A 89 -2.95 17.97 3.09
C ALA A 89 -2.37 19.22 3.76
N THR A 90 -1.98 20.19 2.94
CA THR A 90 -1.52 21.51 3.40
C THR A 90 -2.50 22.57 2.92
N HIS A 91 -3.08 23.34 3.85
CA HIS A 91 -4.05 24.37 3.52
C HIS A 91 -4.07 25.49 4.55
N ALA A 92 -4.43 26.71 4.15
CA ALA A 92 -4.58 27.84 5.04
C ALA A 92 -5.72 27.68 6.07
N LYS A 93 -6.75 26.87 5.74
CA LYS A 93 -7.85 26.53 6.65
C LYS A 93 -7.66 25.09 7.15
N PHE A 94 -7.60 24.93 8.47
CA PHE A 94 -7.44 23.64 9.12
C PHE A 94 -8.54 22.64 8.72
N ASP A 95 -9.81 23.08 8.73
CA ASP A 95 -10.93 22.20 8.41
C ASP A 95 -10.84 21.62 7.00
N VAL A 96 -10.39 22.40 6.02
CA VAL A 96 -10.22 21.91 4.64
C VAL A 96 -9.14 20.82 4.58
N ALA A 97 -8.01 21.01 5.25
CA ALA A 97 -6.95 20.01 5.30
C ALA A 97 -7.42 18.74 6.02
N ARG A 98 -8.05 18.90 7.18
CA ARG A 98 -8.58 17.79 7.99
C ARG A 98 -9.63 16.97 7.23
N GLU A 99 -10.65 17.61 6.68
CA GLU A 99 -11.72 16.94 5.95
C GLU A 99 -11.20 16.22 4.71
N SER A 100 -10.23 16.79 4.01
CA SER A 100 -9.59 16.14 2.87
C SER A 100 -8.95 14.82 3.30
N VAL A 101 -8.08 14.84 4.33
CA VAL A 101 -7.40 13.63 4.80
C VAL A 101 -8.39 12.60 5.35
N GLN A 102 -9.42 13.01 6.08
CA GLN A 102 -10.44 12.08 6.58
C GLN A 102 -11.19 11.37 5.45
N ARG A 103 -11.54 12.08 4.38
CA ARG A 103 -12.17 11.49 3.20
C ARG A 103 -11.24 10.50 2.51
N TRP A 104 -9.96 10.84 2.38
CA TRP A 104 -8.98 9.95 1.74
C TRP A 104 -8.78 8.67 2.55
N VAL A 105 -8.66 8.76 3.88
CA VAL A 105 -8.57 7.58 4.75
C VAL A 105 -9.78 6.67 4.57
N ASN A 106 -10.99 7.24 4.63
CA ASN A 106 -12.23 6.47 4.45
C ASN A 106 -12.30 5.83 3.06
N SER A 107 -12.00 6.58 2.00
CA SER A 107 -12.06 6.08 0.64
C SER A 107 -11.07 4.94 0.41
N LEU A 108 -9.84 5.10 0.93
CA LEU A 108 -8.80 4.08 0.84
C LEU A 108 -9.20 2.81 1.60
N CYS A 109 -9.67 2.93 2.84
CA CYS A 109 -10.10 1.78 3.63
C CYS A 109 -11.28 1.05 2.99
N TYR A 110 -12.29 1.77 2.51
CA TYR A 110 -13.42 1.16 1.79
C TYR A 110 -13.01 0.52 0.48
N GLY A 111 -12.13 1.17 -0.28
CA GLY A 111 -11.64 0.64 -1.55
C GLY A 111 -10.83 -0.64 -1.40
N ILE A 112 -10.06 -0.78 -0.33
CA ILE A 112 -9.34 -2.01 -0.01
C ILE A 112 -10.31 -3.07 0.51
N ALA A 113 -11.25 -2.71 1.40
CA ALA A 113 -12.23 -3.65 1.92
C ALA A 113 -13.20 -4.19 0.85
N ALA A 114 -13.48 -3.41 -0.20
CA ALA A 114 -14.34 -3.83 -1.32
C ALA A 114 -13.73 -5.00 -2.12
N ASP A 115 -12.40 -5.08 -2.16
CA ASP A 115 -11.68 -6.21 -2.72
C ASP A 115 -10.38 -6.40 -1.92
N ALA A 116 -10.48 -7.18 -0.86
CA ALA A 116 -9.37 -7.44 0.06
C ALA A 116 -8.24 -8.28 -0.56
N THR A 117 -8.38 -8.73 -1.79
CA THR A 117 -7.33 -9.43 -2.52
C THR A 117 -6.45 -8.49 -3.34
N LEU A 118 -6.77 -7.21 -3.41
CA LEU A 118 -6.11 -6.24 -4.29
C LEU A 118 -6.02 -6.72 -5.74
N GLY A 119 -7.13 -7.23 -6.29
CA GLY A 119 -7.17 -7.79 -7.64
C GLY A 119 -6.46 -9.14 -7.76
N GLY A 120 -6.31 -9.88 -6.68
CA GLY A 120 -5.63 -11.18 -6.65
C GLY A 120 -4.13 -11.11 -6.37
N ALA A 121 -3.57 -9.94 -6.07
CA ALA A 121 -2.15 -9.79 -5.73
C ALA A 121 -1.80 -10.37 -4.35
N VAL A 122 -2.77 -10.44 -3.44
CA VAL A 122 -2.64 -11.02 -2.10
C VAL A 122 -3.86 -11.88 -1.77
N ASP A 123 -3.75 -12.73 -0.76
CA ASP A 123 -4.89 -13.50 -0.27
C ASP A 123 -5.79 -12.68 0.65
N CYS A 124 -5.20 -11.74 1.38
CA CYS A 124 -5.96 -10.83 2.24
C CYS A 124 -5.17 -9.54 2.48
N ALA A 125 -5.84 -8.40 2.35
CA ALA A 125 -5.34 -7.08 2.70
C ALA A 125 -6.29 -6.43 3.70
N ILE A 126 -5.75 -5.94 4.82
CA ILE A 126 -6.51 -5.33 5.92
C ILE A 126 -5.97 -3.91 6.13
N PRO A 127 -6.75 -2.87 5.79
CA PRO A 127 -6.35 -1.49 6.01
C PRO A 127 -6.61 -1.06 7.45
N ARG A 128 -5.71 -0.25 7.99
CA ARG A 128 -5.83 0.38 9.30
C ARG A 128 -5.17 1.74 9.30
N MET A 129 -5.85 2.76 9.77
CA MET A 129 -5.19 4.02 10.10
C MET A 129 -4.28 3.79 11.32
N SER A 130 -2.99 3.97 11.14
CA SER A 130 -1.98 3.68 12.16
C SER A 130 -1.49 4.93 12.87
N ASP A 131 -1.46 6.07 12.17
CA ASP A 131 -1.05 7.35 12.71
C ASP A 131 -1.82 8.49 12.05
N ALA A 132 -2.03 9.58 12.80
CA ALA A 132 -2.60 10.81 12.30
C ALA A 132 -2.13 11.98 13.17
N GLY A 133 -1.87 13.11 12.54
CA GLY A 133 -1.43 14.30 13.24
C GLY A 133 -1.61 15.56 12.41
N TYR A 134 -1.37 16.70 13.05
CA TYR A 134 -1.36 17.98 12.38
C TYR A 134 -0.31 18.91 12.99
N ASP A 135 0.12 19.87 12.20
CA ASP A 135 1.07 20.91 12.59
C ASP A 135 0.76 22.20 11.82
N SER A 136 1.39 23.26 12.20
CA SER A 136 1.33 24.55 11.49
C SER A 136 2.69 24.89 10.89
N THR A 137 2.66 25.40 9.66
CA THR A 137 3.86 25.84 8.96
C THR A 137 4.19 27.31 9.30
N PRO A 138 5.47 27.76 9.13
CA PRO A 138 5.85 29.14 9.35
C PRO A 138 5.06 30.16 8.50
N ASP A 139 4.58 29.77 7.32
CA ASP A 139 3.76 30.59 6.43
C ASP A 139 2.25 30.53 6.75
N LYS A 140 1.90 30.15 7.97
CA LYS A 140 0.53 30.12 8.52
C LYS A 140 -0.43 29.18 7.78
N LYS A 141 0.07 28.07 7.29
CA LYS A 141 -0.75 26.97 6.79
C LYS A 141 -0.76 25.84 7.80
N TYR A 142 -1.78 25.00 7.69
CA TYR A 142 -1.88 23.77 8.46
C TYR A 142 -1.48 22.58 7.58
N VAL A 143 -0.73 21.67 8.16
CA VAL A 143 -0.44 20.35 7.57
C VAL A 143 -1.21 19.33 8.38
N VAL A 144 -2.05 18.57 7.72
CA VAL A 144 -2.71 17.39 8.32
C VAL A 144 -2.17 16.17 7.61
N ALA A 145 -1.74 15.19 8.38
CA ALA A 145 -1.16 13.96 7.88
C ALA A 145 -1.84 12.75 8.47
N ALA A 146 -1.91 11.67 7.72
CA ALA A 146 -2.32 10.37 8.20
C ALA A 146 -1.51 9.26 7.50
N GLN A 147 -1.37 8.14 8.18
CA GLN A 147 -0.78 6.92 7.65
C GLN A 147 -1.83 5.80 7.71
N VAL A 148 -1.97 5.09 6.61
CA VAL A 148 -2.78 3.87 6.52
C VAL A 148 -1.84 2.71 6.29
N ASP A 149 -1.83 1.79 7.24
CA ASP A 149 -1.12 0.52 7.12
C ASP A 149 -2.03 -0.52 6.48
N VAL A 150 -1.52 -1.22 5.50
CA VAL A 150 -2.22 -2.29 4.81
C VAL A 150 -1.49 -3.59 5.08
N THR A 151 -1.98 -4.35 6.04
CA THR A 151 -1.42 -5.66 6.38
C THR A 151 -1.88 -6.68 5.35
N CYS A 152 -0.92 -7.24 4.64
CA CYS A 152 -1.12 -8.21 3.58
C CYS A 152 -0.69 -9.61 4.02
N LYS A 153 -1.48 -10.61 3.63
CA LYS A 153 -1.15 -12.02 3.83
C LYS A 153 -1.12 -12.72 2.49
N VAL A 154 -0.08 -13.50 2.27
CA VAL A 154 0.13 -14.28 1.04
C VAL A 154 0.54 -15.68 1.41
N PHE A 155 -0.19 -16.66 0.89
CA PHE A 155 0.18 -18.06 0.93
C PHE A 155 0.91 -18.41 -0.37
N SER A 156 2.15 -18.84 -0.29
CA SER A 156 2.94 -19.18 -1.46
C SER A 156 3.71 -20.48 -1.27
N ALA A 157 3.75 -21.28 -2.34
CA ALA A 157 4.62 -22.43 -2.41
C ALA A 157 6.05 -22.01 -2.77
N CYS A 158 7.04 -22.64 -2.18
CA CYS A 158 8.43 -22.47 -2.60
C CYS A 158 8.62 -23.11 -3.99
N PRO A 159 9.10 -22.38 -5.00
CA PRO A 159 9.31 -22.92 -6.34
C PRO A 159 10.21 -24.15 -6.33
N GLY A 160 9.83 -25.17 -7.10
CA GLY A 160 10.59 -26.43 -7.16
C GLY A 160 12.03 -26.24 -7.61
N GLU A 161 12.24 -25.40 -8.60
CA GLU A 161 13.56 -25.03 -9.12
C GLU A 161 14.45 -24.40 -8.05
N PHE A 162 13.91 -23.57 -7.18
CA PHE A 162 14.65 -22.98 -6.07
C PHE A 162 15.04 -24.02 -5.01
N LYS A 163 14.14 -24.99 -4.75
CA LYS A 163 14.45 -26.13 -3.86
C LYS A 163 15.59 -26.99 -4.39
N GLU A 164 15.61 -27.23 -5.70
CA GLU A 164 16.68 -28.01 -6.34
C GLU A 164 18.02 -27.26 -6.29
N LEU A 165 18.01 -25.94 -6.54
CA LEU A 165 19.20 -25.11 -6.41
C LEU A 165 19.84 -25.24 -5.01
N VAL A 166 19.04 -25.10 -3.96
CA VAL A 166 19.51 -25.17 -2.57
C VAL A 166 20.01 -26.57 -2.22
N ARG A 167 19.29 -27.63 -2.66
CA ARG A 167 19.74 -29.02 -2.43
C ARG A 167 21.08 -29.33 -3.09
N ASN A 168 21.29 -28.84 -4.30
CA ASN A 168 22.53 -29.06 -5.03
C ASN A 168 23.71 -28.32 -4.39
N ALA A 169 23.49 -27.09 -3.90
CA ALA A 169 24.52 -26.32 -3.18
C ALA A 169 24.92 -26.97 -1.81
N SER A 170 24.01 -27.68 -1.16
CA SER A 170 24.23 -28.31 0.13
C SER A 170 24.96 -29.67 0.02
N ARG A 171 25.26 -30.16 -1.20
CA ARG A 171 25.95 -31.44 -1.46
C ARG A 171 27.44 -31.29 -1.79
N VAL A 172 27.95 -30.06 -1.77
CA VAL A 172 29.34 -29.68 -1.96
C VAL A 172 29.99 -29.43 -0.59
#